data_27a1eaed714e0b55401b59b7c6014b06
#
_entry.id   27a1eaed714e0b55401b59b7c6014b06
#
_cell.length_a   1.000
_cell.length_b   1.000
_cell.length_c   1.000
_cell.angle_alpha   90.00
_cell.angle_beta   90.00
_cell.angle_gamma   90.00
#
_symmetry.space_group_name_H-M   'P 1'
#
loop_
_entity.id
_entity.type
_entity.pdbx_description
1 polymer ?
#
loop_
_entity_poly.entity_id
_entity_poly.type
_entity_poly.pdbx_seq_one_letter_code
_entity_poly.pdbx_strand_id
1 'polypeptide(L)'
;MTREFIYLPTFESKWKKLGLTDDDAIRLENELLSNPLIGKIIEGTGGIRKMRFAIKGKGKSGSTRVIYIDFQVHKEIFFLDVYQKSDKEDLSQHEKSQLKKLVEFLEEQL
;
A
#
# COMPACT_ATOMS: atom_id res chain seq x y z
N MET A 1 7.03 13.95 11.44
CA MET A 1 6.64 12.54 11.63
C MET A 1 7.64 11.64 10.96
N THR A 2 8.03 10.56 11.62
CA THR A 2 9.01 9.63 11.06
C THR A 2 8.37 8.27 10.80
N ARG A 3 8.79 7.62 9.71
CA ARG A 3 8.41 6.25 9.37
C ARG A 3 9.53 5.60 8.59
N GLU A 4 9.70 4.31 8.81
CA GLU A 4 10.50 3.47 7.94
C GLU A 4 9.54 2.81 6.95
N PHE A 5 9.89 2.84 5.66
CA PHE A 5 9.04 2.24 4.62
C PHE A 5 9.64 0.92 4.18
N ILE A 6 8.84 -0.13 4.28
CA ILE A 6 9.28 -1.48 3.90
C ILE A 6 8.47 -1.91 2.67
N TYR A 7 9.18 -2.19 1.60
CA TYR A 7 8.60 -2.62 0.34
C TYR A 7 8.70 -4.14 0.24
N LEU A 8 7.56 -4.82 0.33
CA LEU A 8 7.58 -6.27 0.17
C LEU A 8 7.92 -6.63 -1.29
N PRO A 9 8.58 -7.76 -1.52
CA PRO A 9 9.00 -8.14 -2.88
C PRO A 9 7.87 -8.16 -3.89
N THR A 10 6.69 -8.65 -3.50
CA THR A 10 5.52 -8.65 -4.37
C THR A 10 5.10 -7.24 -4.77
N PHE A 11 5.13 -6.31 -3.81
CA PHE A 11 4.80 -4.91 -4.08
C PHE A 11 5.82 -4.32 -5.08
N GLU A 12 7.11 -4.51 -4.83
CA GLU A 12 8.15 -3.97 -5.71
C GLU A 12 8.02 -4.50 -7.14
N SER A 13 7.76 -5.80 -7.28
CA SER A 13 7.58 -6.41 -8.58
C SER A 13 6.41 -5.80 -9.35
N LYS A 14 5.27 -5.66 -8.69
CA LYS A 14 4.07 -5.07 -9.31
C LYS A 14 4.25 -3.59 -9.61
N TRP A 15 4.93 -2.86 -8.72
CA TRP A 15 5.24 -1.45 -8.91
C TRP A 15 5.98 -1.24 -10.22
N LYS A 16 7.03 -2.03 -10.45
CA LYS A 16 7.82 -1.96 -11.67
C LYS A 16 7.01 -2.35 -12.90
N LYS A 17 6.20 -3.38 -12.81
CA LYS A 17 5.36 -3.83 -13.93
C LYS A 17 4.35 -2.76 -14.36
N LEU A 18 3.89 -1.95 -13.43
CA LEU A 18 2.97 -0.86 -13.72
C LEU A 18 3.68 0.37 -14.29
N GLY A 19 5.01 0.33 -14.41
CA GLY A 19 5.80 1.44 -14.94
C GLY A 19 6.00 2.56 -13.93
N LEU A 20 5.81 2.28 -12.66
CA LEU A 20 6.04 3.26 -11.61
C LEU A 20 7.52 3.37 -11.30
N THR A 21 7.98 4.58 -11.01
CA THR A 21 9.40 4.89 -10.85
C THR A 21 9.78 5.10 -9.39
N ASP A 22 11.08 5.26 -9.14
CA ASP A 22 11.58 5.63 -7.82
C ASP A 22 11.08 7.01 -7.39
N ASP A 23 10.95 7.95 -8.34
CA ASP A 23 10.39 9.27 -8.05
C ASP A 23 8.94 9.17 -7.62
N ASP A 24 8.17 8.27 -8.24
CA ASP A 24 6.80 7.99 -7.82
C ASP A 24 6.77 7.45 -6.40
N ALA A 25 7.72 6.57 -6.05
CA ALA A 25 7.81 6.00 -4.71
C ALA A 25 8.11 7.08 -3.66
N ILE A 26 9.00 8.02 -3.97
CA ILE A 26 9.30 9.13 -3.06
C ILE A 26 8.04 9.98 -2.84
N ARG A 27 7.29 10.24 -3.89
CA ARG A 27 6.05 11.00 -3.79
C ARG A 27 5.01 10.28 -2.93
N LEU A 28 4.92 8.95 -3.09
CA LEU A 28 4.02 8.14 -2.28
C LEU A 28 4.42 8.19 -0.80
N GLU A 29 5.70 8.05 -0.51
CA GLU A 29 6.21 8.14 0.86
C GLU A 29 5.92 9.50 1.48
N ASN A 30 6.08 10.57 0.72
CA ASN A 30 5.78 11.92 1.21
C ASN A 30 4.31 12.12 1.52
N GLU A 31 3.42 11.56 0.71
CA GLU A 31 1.98 11.60 1.00
C GLU A 31 1.67 10.90 2.32
N LEU A 32 2.28 9.75 2.56
CA LEU A 32 2.06 8.99 3.78
C LEU A 32 2.71 9.63 5.01
N LEU A 33 3.86 10.28 4.83
CA LEU A 33 4.47 11.04 5.93
C LEU A 33 3.59 12.21 6.36
N SER A 34 2.88 12.83 5.41
CA SER A 34 1.94 13.91 5.73
C SER A 34 0.71 13.37 6.44
N ASN A 35 0.23 12.20 6.06
CA ASN A 35 -0.95 11.59 6.67
C ASN A 35 -0.94 10.07 6.47
N PRO A 36 -0.38 9.33 7.44
CA PRO A 36 -0.35 7.86 7.31
C PRO A 36 -1.71 7.19 7.36
N LEU A 37 -2.75 7.92 7.75
CA LEU A 37 -4.12 7.41 7.81
C LEU A 37 -4.94 7.82 6.60
N ILE A 38 -4.30 8.26 5.52
CA ILE A 38 -4.98 8.74 4.32
C ILE A 38 -5.81 7.66 3.63
N GLY A 39 -5.32 6.42 3.66
CA GLY A 39 -6.05 5.29 3.08
C GLY A 39 -7.20 4.86 3.97
N LYS A 40 -8.26 4.35 3.34
CA LYS A 40 -9.41 3.82 4.07
C LYS A 40 -9.09 2.44 4.61
N ILE A 41 -9.52 2.16 5.83
CA ILE A 41 -9.38 0.84 6.43
C ILE A 41 -10.19 -0.19 5.63
N ILE A 42 -9.56 -1.32 5.37
CA ILE A 42 -10.24 -2.49 4.80
C ILE A 42 -10.68 -3.35 5.98
N GLU A 43 -11.98 -3.46 6.18
CA GLU A 43 -12.53 -4.17 7.34
C GLU A 43 -12.11 -5.64 7.34
N GLY A 44 -11.88 -6.16 8.55
CA GLY A 44 -11.54 -7.56 8.75
C GLY A 44 -10.10 -7.93 8.43
N THR A 45 -9.23 -6.94 8.23
CA THR A 45 -7.83 -7.20 7.84
C THR A 45 -6.80 -6.87 8.92
N GLY A 46 -7.25 -6.33 10.05
CA GLY A 46 -6.31 -5.97 11.14
C GLY A 46 -5.61 -4.65 10.93
N GLY A 47 -6.19 -3.75 10.15
CA GLY A 47 -5.66 -2.39 9.98
C GLY A 47 -5.06 -2.06 8.63
N ILE A 48 -5.21 -2.95 7.68
CA ILE A 48 -4.75 -2.70 6.30
C ILE A 48 -5.56 -1.56 5.70
N ARG A 49 -4.89 -0.67 4.99
CA ARG A 49 -5.50 0.49 4.34
C ARG A 49 -5.33 0.44 2.83
N LYS A 50 -6.28 1.04 2.14
CA LYS A 50 -6.27 1.18 0.70
C LYS A 50 -6.32 2.67 0.36
N MET A 51 -5.37 3.15 -0.43
CA MET A 51 -5.35 4.54 -0.86
C MET A 51 -5.30 4.64 -2.38
N ARG A 52 -5.82 5.76 -2.87
CA ARG A 52 -5.65 6.14 -4.28
C ARG A 52 -4.30 6.79 -4.43
N PHE A 53 -3.61 6.49 -5.53
CA PHE A 53 -2.35 7.12 -5.82
C PHE A 53 -2.37 7.63 -7.27
N ALA A 54 -2.21 8.94 -7.44
CA ALA A 54 -2.20 9.54 -8.76
C ALA A 54 -0.81 9.38 -9.39
N ILE A 55 -0.78 8.83 -10.61
CA ILE A 55 0.46 8.69 -11.37
C ILE A 55 0.65 9.96 -12.19
N LYS A 56 1.77 10.66 -11.95
CA LYS A 56 2.07 11.90 -12.64
C LYS A 56 2.24 11.64 -14.13
N GLY A 57 1.56 12.46 -14.94
CA GLY A 57 1.67 12.39 -16.40
C GLY A 57 0.88 11.28 -17.08
N LYS A 58 0.11 10.51 -16.33
CA LYS A 58 -0.70 9.42 -16.89
C LYS A 58 -2.15 9.80 -17.18
N GLY A 59 -2.58 10.98 -16.80
CA GLY A 59 -3.90 11.49 -17.12
C GLY A 59 -5.08 10.83 -16.42
N LYS A 60 -4.87 9.78 -15.66
CA LYS A 60 -5.93 9.10 -14.91
C LYS A 60 -5.59 9.07 -13.43
N SER A 61 -5.82 10.20 -12.81
CA SER A 61 -5.61 10.39 -11.39
C SER A 61 -6.46 9.40 -10.59
N GLY A 62 -5.85 8.76 -9.62
CA GLY A 62 -6.55 7.87 -8.70
C GLY A 62 -6.91 6.50 -9.24
N SER A 63 -6.39 6.10 -10.40
CA SER A 63 -6.64 4.76 -10.94
C SER A 63 -5.79 3.68 -10.26
N THR A 64 -4.68 4.06 -9.66
CA THR A 64 -3.80 3.13 -8.94
C THR A 64 -4.23 3.04 -7.48
N ARG A 65 -4.26 1.83 -6.97
CA ARG A 65 -4.57 1.56 -5.56
C ARG A 65 -3.34 0.99 -4.89
N VAL A 66 -2.97 1.58 -3.75
CA VAL A 66 -1.85 1.13 -2.93
C VAL A 66 -2.42 0.55 -1.64
N ILE A 67 -2.00 -0.66 -1.32
CA ILE A 67 -2.42 -1.39 -0.12
C ILE A 67 -1.25 -1.37 0.84
N TYR A 68 -1.47 -0.84 2.04
CA TYR A 68 -0.40 -0.70 3.02
C TYR A 68 -0.93 -0.88 4.43
N ILE A 69 -0.02 -1.03 5.38
CA ILE A 69 -0.35 -1.02 6.79
C ILE A 69 0.66 -0.14 7.54
N ASP A 70 0.16 0.65 8.48
CA ASP A 70 0.97 1.51 9.32
C ASP A 70 1.03 0.92 10.74
N PHE A 71 2.16 0.34 11.10
CA PHE A 71 2.41 -0.11 12.47
C PHE A 71 2.92 1.08 13.28
N GLN A 72 2.00 1.85 13.81
CA GLN A 72 2.30 3.15 14.45
C GLN A 72 3.31 3.06 15.58
N VAL A 73 3.17 2.04 16.42
CA VAL A 73 4.06 1.87 17.60
C VAL A 73 5.50 1.65 17.15
N HIS A 74 5.68 0.92 16.06
CA HIS A 74 7.02 0.60 15.53
C HIS A 74 7.50 1.62 14.51
N LYS A 75 6.65 2.56 14.12
CA LYS A 75 6.94 3.60 13.14
C LYS A 75 7.35 3.02 11.79
N GLU A 76 6.68 1.95 11.39
CA GLU A 76 6.94 1.25 10.14
C GLU A 76 5.69 1.16 9.28
N ILE A 77 5.83 1.49 8.00
CA ILE A 77 4.77 1.31 7.01
C ILE A 77 5.24 0.23 6.04
N PHE A 78 4.42 -0.81 5.91
CA PHE A 78 4.68 -1.89 4.95
C PHE A 78 3.79 -1.70 3.74
N PHE A 79 4.40 -1.67 2.55
CA PHE A 79 3.66 -1.69 1.30
C PHE A 79 3.40 -3.14 0.90
N LEU A 80 2.12 -3.51 0.84
CA LEU A 80 1.70 -4.89 0.70
C LEU A 80 1.32 -5.26 -0.73
N ASP A 81 0.62 -4.37 -1.44
CA ASP A 81 0.14 -4.65 -2.78
C ASP A 81 -0.14 -3.35 -3.53
N VAL A 82 -0.14 -3.43 -4.85
CA VAL A 82 -0.48 -2.31 -5.71
C VAL A 82 -1.16 -2.85 -6.96
N TYR A 83 -2.22 -2.19 -7.41
CA TYR A 83 -2.93 -2.62 -8.61
C TYR A 83 -3.66 -1.45 -9.25
N GLN A 84 -4.01 -1.63 -10.54
CA GLN A 84 -4.81 -0.66 -11.27
C GLN A 84 -6.29 -0.99 -11.10
N LYS A 85 -7.11 0.03 -10.93
CA LYS A 85 -8.56 -0.15 -10.85
C LYS A 85 -9.11 -0.78 -12.13
N SER A 86 -8.47 -0.54 -13.27
CA SER A 86 -8.86 -1.15 -14.54
C SER A 86 -8.67 -2.66 -14.56
N ASP A 87 -7.75 -3.19 -13.75
CA ASP A 87 -7.49 -4.64 -13.68
C ASP A 87 -8.44 -5.32 -12.70
N LYS A 88 -8.77 -4.65 -11.61
CA LYS A 88 -9.76 -5.12 -10.64
C LYS A 88 -10.26 -3.94 -9.81
N GLU A 89 -11.54 -3.94 -9.49
CA GLU A 89 -12.13 -2.84 -8.72
C GLU A 89 -11.72 -2.88 -7.26
N ASP A 90 -11.62 -4.08 -6.70
CA ASP A 90 -11.32 -4.26 -5.29
C ASP A 90 -10.64 -5.60 -5.07
N LEU A 91 -10.12 -5.77 -3.85
CA LEU A 91 -9.56 -7.05 -3.43
C LEU A 91 -10.67 -8.07 -3.24
N SER A 92 -10.42 -9.32 -3.63
CA SER A 92 -11.33 -10.41 -3.37
C SER A 92 -11.29 -10.79 -1.89
N GLN A 93 -12.29 -11.55 -1.42
CA GLN A 93 -12.28 -12.06 -0.05
C GLN A 93 -11.07 -12.96 0.20
N HIS A 94 -10.67 -13.74 -0.79
CA HIS A 94 -9.48 -14.57 -0.70
C HIS A 94 -8.22 -13.74 -0.50
N GLU A 95 -8.08 -12.67 -1.31
CA GLU A 95 -6.95 -11.74 -1.20
C GLU A 95 -6.92 -11.06 0.18
N LYS A 96 -8.07 -10.61 0.66
CA LYS A 96 -8.18 -9.99 1.98
C LYS A 96 -7.75 -10.95 3.09
N SER A 97 -8.18 -12.20 2.98
CA SER A 97 -7.82 -13.25 3.95
C SER A 97 -6.32 -13.49 3.96
N GLN A 98 -5.70 -13.58 2.78
CA GLN A 98 -4.25 -13.77 2.67
C GLN A 98 -3.48 -12.59 3.23
N LEU A 99 -3.95 -11.37 2.96
CA LEU A 99 -3.33 -10.16 3.48
C LEU A 99 -3.42 -10.09 5.01
N LYS A 100 -4.55 -10.51 5.56
CA LYS A 100 -4.72 -10.56 7.02
C LYS A 100 -3.71 -11.51 7.65
N LYS A 101 -3.51 -12.67 7.05
CA LYS A 101 -2.51 -13.64 7.54
C LYS A 101 -1.10 -13.08 7.46
N LEU A 102 -0.80 -12.38 6.39
CA LEU A 102 0.49 -11.74 6.20
C LEU A 102 0.73 -10.69 7.30
N VAL A 103 -0.26 -9.88 7.60
CA VAL A 103 -0.16 -8.85 8.65
C VAL A 103 0.08 -9.52 10.01
N GLU A 104 -0.64 -10.58 10.31
CA GLU A 104 -0.44 -11.33 11.56
C GLU A 104 1.00 -11.84 11.67
N PHE A 105 1.53 -12.37 10.57
CA PHE A 105 2.93 -12.82 10.52
C PHE A 105 3.89 -11.66 10.75
N LEU A 106 3.67 -10.53 10.08
CA LEU A 106 4.54 -9.35 10.23
C LEU A 106 4.53 -8.82 11.66
N GLU A 107 3.36 -8.79 12.29
CA GLU A 107 3.25 -8.34 13.67
C GLU A 107 4.07 -9.20 14.64
N GLU A 108 4.13 -10.48 14.38
CA GLU A 108 4.93 -11.40 15.21
C GLU A 108 6.43 -11.13 15.08
N GLN A 109 6.87 -10.52 13.99
CA GLN A 109 8.28 -10.22 13.74
C GLN A 109 8.72 -8.87 14.33
N LEU A 110 7.79 -8.06 14.76
CA LEU A 110 8.09 -6.72 15.28
C LEU A 110 8.51 -6.70 16.74
#